data_c316f5d9c5231e02c607edd3de2309f0
#
_entry.id   c316f5d9c5231e02c607edd3de2309f0
#
_cell.length_a   1.000
_cell.length_b   1.000
_cell.length_c   1.000
_cell.angle_alpha   90.00
_cell.angle_beta   90.00
_cell.angle_gamma   90.00
#
_symmetry.space_group_name_H-M   'P 1'
#
loop_
_entity.id
_entity.type
_entity.pdbx_description
1 polymer ?
#
loop_
_entity_poly.entity_id
_entity_poly.type
_entity_poly.pdbx_seq_one_letter_code
_entity_poly.pdbx_strand_id
1 'polypeptide(L)'
;MVIRENWLKKIRPFYENELVKVLIGIRRCGKSVILRQIADEIKADDSHKIFINFEDLNFASLKDEISLFEYVKNLMTDEKKYYLFFDEIQNVANFEKAVNSFRLLNTSIFITGSNANLMSGEMATLLSGRYVSFKILPFTFAESLEIQGIEKADENALMDYIRWGGMPQRFSLHSDDELKVFLSDLYDSIVLKDIISRYKIQNVALLSKIIDYLSINMSQIFSGKSIANFLKSENRECSKESLYNYLLFICSSCIADKVPRYDIQGKKVLSTFDKYYLTDVSLARIHSVKIDIGASLENIVYNELKCRGYEVYIGALKNAEIDFVAQKGNEKLYFQVCYLLADEATVEREFGAYKNVKDNFPKYVLSADKFDFSQDGIIHKNIIDWLLEPHS
;
A
#
# COMPACT_ATOMS: atom_id res chain seq x y z
N MET A 1 -13.59 -5.34 16.21
CA MET A 1 -12.26 -5.39 15.55
C MET A 1 -12.47 -6.08 14.22
N VAL A 2 -12.07 -5.48 13.09
CA VAL A 2 -12.18 -6.10 11.76
C VAL A 2 -11.11 -7.19 11.62
N ILE A 3 -11.52 -8.36 11.15
CA ILE A 3 -10.58 -9.42 10.78
C ILE A 3 -10.06 -9.16 9.39
N ARG A 4 -8.75 -9.00 9.26
CA ARG A 4 -8.08 -8.67 8.01
C ARG A 4 -7.91 -9.90 7.10
N GLU A 5 -9.04 -10.59 6.80
CA GLU A 5 -9.06 -11.89 6.11
C GLU A 5 -8.32 -11.88 4.77
N ASN A 6 -8.42 -10.79 4.02
CA ASN A 6 -7.71 -10.63 2.74
C ASN A 6 -6.18 -10.74 2.89
N TRP A 7 -5.64 -10.36 4.03
CA TRP A 7 -4.22 -10.48 4.35
C TRP A 7 -3.90 -11.81 5.00
N LEU A 8 -4.72 -12.26 5.95
CA LEU A 8 -4.54 -13.54 6.63
C LEU A 8 -4.54 -14.70 5.62
N LYS A 9 -5.49 -14.72 4.66
CA LYS A 9 -5.55 -15.73 3.59
C LYS A 9 -4.24 -15.83 2.80
N LYS A 10 -3.55 -14.71 2.56
CA LYS A 10 -2.26 -14.66 1.85
C LYS A 10 -1.09 -15.14 2.71
N ILE A 11 -1.14 -14.90 4.02
CA ILE A 11 -0.02 -15.17 4.94
C ILE A 11 -0.11 -16.59 5.50
N ARG A 12 -1.32 -17.16 5.72
CA ARG A 12 -1.53 -18.51 6.27
C ARG A 12 -0.68 -19.62 5.64
N PRO A 13 -0.50 -19.69 4.30
CA PRO A 13 0.34 -20.73 3.69
C PRO A 13 1.80 -20.72 4.18
N PHE A 14 2.22 -19.61 4.80
CA PHE A 14 3.58 -19.42 5.27
C PHE A 14 3.75 -19.60 6.78
N TYR A 15 2.68 -19.87 7.55
CA TYR A 15 2.77 -19.96 9.02
C TYR A 15 3.78 -21.01 9.48
N GLU A 16 3.85 -22.14 8.79
CA GLU A 16 4.66 -23.28 9.21
C GLU A 16 6.01 -23.38 8.48
N ASN A 17 6.30 -22.54 7.52
CA ASN A 17 7.55 -22.62 6.76
C ASN A 17 8.69 -21.80 7.42
N GLU A 18 9.92 -22.02 6.93
CA GLU A 18 11.14 -21.39 7.43
C GLU A 18 11.34 -19.95 6.95
N LEU A 19 10.52 -19.48 6.00
CA LEU A 19 10.66 -18.13 5.48
C LEU A 19 10.26 -17.11 6.53
N VAL A 20 11.02 -16.03 6.65
CA VAL A 20 10.64 -14.89 7.49
C VAL A 20 9.47 -14.15 6.84
N LYS A 21 8.37 -14.00 7.55
CA LYS A 21 7.19 -13.24 7.08
C LYS A 21 7.34 -11.80 7.48
N VAL A 22 7.47 -10.93 6.47
CA VAL A 22 7.73 -9.50 6.64
C VAL A 22 6.49 -8.71 6.27
N LEU A 23 5.87 -8.05 7.24
CA LEU A 23 4.72 -7.17 7.04
C LEU A 23 5.21 -5.71 7.00
N ILE A 24 5.19 -5.11 5.82
CA ILE A 24 5.52 -3.70 5.63
C ILE A 24 4.27 -2.88 5.32
N GLY A 25 4.34 -1.60 5.49
CA GLY A 25 3.24 -0.68 5.16
C GLY A 25 3.34 0.62 5.93
N ILE A 26 2.58 1.61 5.50
CA ILE A 26 2.53 2.93 6.12
C ILE A 26 2.23 2.83 7.62
N ARG A 27 2.71 3.79 8.41
CA ARG A 27 2.38 3.85 9.85
C ARG A 27 0.87 3.79 10.06
N ARG A 28 0.44 3.06 11.10
CA ARG A 28 -0.97 2.94 11.54
C ARG A 28 -1.93 2.29 10.53
N CYS A 29 -1.42 1.62 9.48
CA CYS A 29 -2.28 0.86 8.55
C CYS A 29 -2.80 -0.49 9.11
N GLY A 30 -2.42 -0.87 10.33
CA GLY A 30 -2.93 -2.07 11.01
C GLY A 30 -1.98 -3.28 11.01
N LYS A 31 -0.67 -3.13 10.72
CA LYS A 31 0.33 -4.22 10.74
C LYS A 31 0.35 -4.99 12.07
N SER A 32 0.44 -4.27 13.19
CA SER A 32 0.45 -4.86 14.54
C SER A 32 -0.84 -5.63 14.86
N VAL A 33 -1.97 -5.18 14.32
CA VAL A 33 -3.26 -5.88 14.47
C VAL A 33 -3.23 -7.20 13.70
N ILE A 34 -2.78 -7.19 12.44
CA ILE A 34 -2.61 -8.40 11.64
C ILE A 34 -1.64 -9.37 12.32
N LEU A 35 -0.52 -8.86 12.85
CA LEU A 35 0.46 -9.68 13.57
C LEU A 35 -0.18 -10.40 14.76
N ARG A 36 -1.06 -9.75 15.52
CA ARG A 36 -1.82 -10.35 16.61
C ARG A 36 -2.85 -11.36 16.09
N GLN A 37 -3.59 -11.04 15.04
CA GLN A 37 -4.55 -11.98 14.44
C GLN A 37 -3.85 -13.25 13.95
N ILE A 38 -2.63 -13.15 13.40
CA ILE A 38 -1.81 -14.33 13.05
C ILE A 38 -1.47 -15.14 14.30
N ALA A 39 -1.02 -14.49 15.37
CA ALA A 39 -0.69 -15.16 16.63
C ALA A 39 -1.90 -15.88 17.24
N ASP A 40 -3.10 -15.28 17.14
CA ASP A 40 -4.35 -15.86 17.63
C ASP A 40 -4.79 -17.07 16.79
N GLU A 41 -4.55 -17.06 15.47
CA GLU A 41 -4.89 -18.20 14.60
C GLU A 41 -3.97 -19.42 14.77
N ILE A 42 -2.71 -19.18 15.13
CA ILE A 42 -1.72 -20.26 15.27
C ILE A 42 -2.06 -21.11 16.51
N LYS A 43 -2.29 -22.40 16.26
CA LYS A 43 -2.63 -23.39 17.30
C LYS A 43 -1.36 -23.91 17.98
N ALA A 44 -0.73 -23.10 18.82
CA ALA A 44 0.39 -23.45 19.67
C ALA A 44 0.14 -22.96 21.10
N ASP A 45 0.79 -23.57 22.08
CA ASP A 45 0.75 -23.10 23.46
C ASP A 45 1.29 -21.67 23.55
N ASP A 46 0.74 -20.85 24.41
CA ASP A 46 1.15 -19.44 24.55
C ASP A 46 2.62 -19.30 24.96
N SER A 47 3.17 -20.27 25.69
CA SER A 47 4.60 -20.34 26.01
C SER A 47 5.52 -20.49 24.80
N HIS A 48 4.99 -20.92 23.65
CA HIS A 48 5.73 -21.05 22.38
C HIS A 48 5.47 -19.89 21.42
N LYS A 49 4.71 -18.87 21.86
CA LYS A 49 4.46 -17.64 21.11
C LYS A 49 5.17 -16.48 21.80
N ILE A 50 6.27 -16.00 21.22
CA ILE A 50 7.04 -14.89 21.77
C ILE A 50 6.67 -13.64 20.97
N PHE A 51 5.99 -12.69 21.65
CA PHE A 51 5.54 -11.43 21.05
C PHE A 51 6.31 -10.27 21.68
N ILE A 52 7.05 -9.51 20.86
CA ILE A 52 7.82 -8.35 21.29
C ILE A 52 7.44 -7.15 20.43
N ASN A 53 6.98 -6.08 21.07
CA ASN A 53 6.78 -4.78 20.43
C ASN A 53 7.92 -3.84 20.83
N PHE A 54 8.76 -3.46 19.89
CA PHE A 54 9.94 -2.61 20.15
C PHE A 54 9.62 -1.11 20.34
N GLU A 55 8.35 -0.73 20.35
CA GLU A 55 7.89 0.57 20.83
C GLU A 55 7.48 0.54 22.31
N ASP A 56 7.41 -0.66 22.94
CA ASP A 56 7.09 -0.82 24.36
C ASP A 56 8.35 -0.66 25.22
N LEU A 57 8.26 0.18 26.27
CA LEU A 57 9.35 0.44 27.23
C LEU A 57 9.81 -0.80 27.97
N ASN A 58 8.98 -1.83 28.12
CA ASN A 58 9.36 -3.11 28.71
C ASN A 58 10.49 -3.80 27.94
N PHE A 59 10.65 -3.50 26.65
CA PHE A 59 11.67 -4.04 25.78
C PHE A 59 12.76 -3.01 25.40
N ALA A 60 12.81 -1.86 26.07
CA ALA A 60 13.74 -0.77 25.75
C ALA A 60 15.23 -1.15 25.93
N SER A 61 15.52 -2.27 26.62
CA SER A 61 16.88 -2.82 26.76
C SER A 61 17.35 -3.61 25.53
N LEU A 62 16.42 -4.07 24.68
CA LEU A 62 16.72 -4.86 23.48
C LEU A 62 17.10 -3.96 22.30
N LYS A 63 18.30 -3.37 22.33
CA LYS A 63 18.72 -2.34 21.37
C LYS A 63 19.52 -2.88 20.18
N ASP A 64 20.04 -4.09 20.28
CA ASP A 64 20.95 -4.72 19.31
C ASP A 64 20.66 -6.22 19.13
N GLU A 65 21.31 -6.79 18.12
CA GLU A 65 21.15 -8.21 17.76
C GLU A 65 21.48 -9.18 18.88
N ILE A 66 22.45 -8.84 19.74
CA ILE A 66 22.92 -9.74 20.80
C ILE A 66 21.91 -9.76 21.95
N SER A 67 21.52 -8.59 22.43
CA SER A 67 20.53 -8.47 23.52
C SER A 67 19.18 -9.09 23.12
N LEU A 68 18.76 -8.91 21.85
CA LEU A 68 17.55 -9.56 21.33
C LEU A 68 17.70 -11.08 21.29
N PHE A 69 18.82 -11.58 20.77
CA PHE A 69 19.04 -13.03 20.64
C PHE A 69 19.06 -13.72 22.00
N GLU A 70 19.82 -13.20 22.96
CA GLU A 70 19.91 -13.75 24.32
C GLU A 70 18.54 -13.72 25.01
N TYR A 71 17.81 -12.63 24.94
CA TYR A 71 16.49 -12.52 25.55
C TYR A 71 15.52 -13.59 25.02
N VAL A 72 15.38 -13.71 23.70
CA VAL A 72 14.48 -14.71 23.09
C VAL A 72 14.96 -16.13 23.38
N LYS A 73 16.27 -16.38 23.31
CA LYS A 73 16.86 -17.71 23.61
C LYS A 73 16.56 -18.17 25.03
N ASN A 74 16.58 -17.27 26.01
CA ASN A 74 16.24 -17.56 27.40
C ASN A 74 14.74 -17.91 27.60
N LEU A 75 13.86 -17.45 26.72
CA LEU A 75 12.42 -17.79 26.74
C LEU A 75 12.15 -19.15 26.07
N MET A 76 13.06 -19.66 25.24
CA MET A 76 12.92 -20.95 24.57
C MET A 76 13.40 -22.07 25.50
N THR A 77 12.46 -22.73 26.18
CA THR A 77 12.75 -23.69 27.25
C THR A 77 12.77 -25.15 26.78
N ASP A 78 12.33 -25.45 25.58
CA ASP A 78 12.32 -26.81 25.01
C ASP A 78 12.65 -26.80 23.51
N GLU A 79 12.67 -27.98 22.86
CA GLU A 79 13.00 -28.17 21.44
C GLU A 79 11.80 -28.07 20.52
N LYS A 80 10.61 -27.70 21.02
CA LYS A 80 9.42 -27.53 20.20
C LYS A 80 9.54 -26.29 19.32
N LYS A 81 8.61 -26.15 18.39
CA LYS A 81 8.58 -25.00 17.48
C LYS A 81 8.09 -23.75 18.19
N TYR A 82 8.83 -22.67 18.08
CA TYR A 82 8.48 -21.35 18.59
C TYR A 82 8.03 -20.44 17.46
N TYR A 83 7.03 -19.60 17.74
CA TYR A 83 6.52 -18.56 16.85
C TYR A 83 6.94 -17.19 17.39
N LEU A 84 7.78 -16.51 16.62
CA LEU A 84 8.38 -15.24 17.02
C LEU A 84 7.65 -14.09 16.28
N PHE A 85 7.09 -13.17 17.04
CA PHE A 85 6.36 -12.00 16.53
C PHE A 85 7.08 -10.74 16.98
N PHE A 86 7.73 -10.07 16.04
CA PHE A 86 8.52 -8.86 16.29
C PHE A 86 7.86 -7.66 15.62
N ASP A 87 7.26 -6.79 16.43
CA ASP A 87 6.58 -5.59 15.96
C ASP A 87 7.54 -4.39 16.00
N GLU A 88 7.62 -3.64 14.86
CA GLU A 88 8.52 -2.51 14.62
C GLU A 88 10.01 -2.87 14.85
N ILE A 89 10.47 -4.01 14.27
CA ILE A 89 11.81 -4.61 14.46
C ILE A 89 12.96 -3.66 14.10
N GLN A 90 12.74 -2.67 13.22
CA GLN A 90 13.77 -1.69 12.83
C GLN A 90 14.27 -0.82 13.97
N ASN A 91 13.64 -0.89 15.16
CA ASN A 91 14.12 -0.22 16.37
C ASN A 91 15.28 -0.95 17.04
N VAL A 92 15.61 -2.17 16.56
CA VAL A 92 16.77 -2.97 17.03
C VAL A 92 17.91 -2.83 16.01
N ALA A 93 19.08 -2.43 16.46
CA ALA A 93 20.25 -2.34 15.58
C ALA A 93 20.68 -3.73 15.10
N ASN A 94 21.03 -3.86 13.81
CA ASN A 94 21.47 -5.11 13.18
C ASN A 94 20.52 -6.32 13.40
N PHE A 95 19.23 -6.06 13.57
CA PHE A 95 18.21 -7.10 13.83
C PHE A 95 18.28 -8.27 12.83
N GLU A 96 18.76 -8.01 11.61
CA GLU A 96 18.86 -8.99 10.54
C GLU A 96 19.75 -10.18 10.94
N LYS A 97 20.79 -9.94 11.73
CA LYS A 97 21.69 -10.99 12.25
C LYS A 97 20.98 -11.86 13.29
N ALA A 98 20.21 -11.25 14.20
CA ALA A 98 19.40 -11.98 15.16
C ALA A 98 18.32 -12.81 14.46
N VAL A 99 17.57 -12.22 13.53
CA VAL A 99 16.54 -12.92 12.73
C VAL A 99 17.15 -14.10 11.95
N ASN A 100 18.32 -13.92 11.33
CA ASN A 100 19.01 -15.01 10.63
C ASN A 100 19.46 -16.12 11.60
N SER A 101 19.87 -15.78 12.82
CA SER A 101 20.23 -16.76 13.85
C SER A 101 19.03 -17.53 14.37
N PHE A 102 17.89 -16.87 14.59
CA PHE A 102 16.64 -17.53 14.97
C PHE A 102 16.15 -18.53 13.91
N ARG A 103 16.35 -18.24 12.63
CA ARG A 103 16.00 -19.17 11.54
C ARG A 103 16.76 -20.51 11.62
N LEU A 104 17.92 -20.54 12.24
CA LEU A 104 18.69 -21.78 12.45
C LEU A 104 18.15 -22.62 13.60
N LEU A 105 17.18 -22.09 14.34
CA LEU A 105 16.45 -22.77 15.40
C LEU A 105 15.09 -23.25 14.87
N ASN A 106 14.39 -24.06 15.67
CA ASN A 106 13.03 -24.52 15.31
C ASN A 106 12.01 -23.38 15.50
N THR A 107 12.02 -22.38 14.60
CA THR A 107 11.18 -21.19 14.72
C THR A 107 10.40 -20.86 13.46
N SER A 108 9.28 -20.15 13.63
CA SER A 108 8.56 -19.45 12.58
C SER A 108 8.51 -17.96 12.93
N ILE A 109 9.03 -17.10 12.05
CA ILE A 109 9.32 -15.69 12.36
C ILE A 109 8.41 -14.76 11.56
N PHE A 110 7.76 -13.83 12.26
CA PHE A 110 6.92 -12.77 11.72
C PHE A 110 7.45 -11.43 12.21
N ILE A 111 7.72 -10.52 11.28
CA ILE A 111 8.24 -9.19 11.61
C ILE A 111 7.42 -8.11 10.96
N THR A 112 7.31 -6.96 11.61
CA THR A 112 6.70 -5.78 11.02
C THR A 112 7.68 -4.62 10.93
N GLY A 113 7.40 -3.71 10.01
CA GLY A 113 8.06 -2.42 9.94
C GLY A 113 7.32 -1.40 9.07
N SER A 114 7.54 -0.13 9.37
CA SER A 114 6.87 0.99 8.71
C SER A 114 7.48 1.40 7.38
N ASN A 115 8.51 0.69 6.89
CA ASN A 115 9.25 1.10 5.70
C ASN A 115 9.67 -0.11 4.85
N ALA A 116 9.56 0.02 3.52
CA ALA A 116 9.99 -1.00 2.57
C ALA A 116 11.51 -1.25 2.59
N ASN A 117 12.31 -0.29 3.08
CA ASN A 117 13.75 -0.50 3.27
C ASN A 117 14.10 -1.55 4.32
N LEU A 118 13.13 -1.99 5.11
CA LEU A 118 13.31 -3.18 5.94
C LEU A 118 13.79 -4.38 5.10
N MET A 119 13.46 -4.38 3.80
CA MET A 119 13.85 -5.42 2.84
C MET A 119 15.06 -5.05 1.98
N SER A 120 15.76 -3.96 2.28
CA SER A 120 16.96 -3.49 1.55
C SER A 120 18.21 -3.62 2.41
N GLY A 121 19.38 -3.39 1.82
CA GLY A 121 20.64 -3.42 2.54
C GLY A 121 21.01 -4.81 3.09
N GLU A 122 21.36 -4.88 4.37
CA GLU A 122 21.83 -6.12 5.00
C GLU A 122 20.74 -7.21 5.04
N MET A 123 19.47 -6.84 5.21
CA MET A 123 18.39 -7.81 5.14
C MET A 123 18.28 -8.46 3.75
N ALA A 124 18.40 -7.68 2.68
CA ALA A 124 18.39 -8.21 1.32
C ALA A 124 19.55 -9.16 1.05
N THR A 125 20.70 -8.97 1.71
CA THR A 125 21.89 -9.83 1.56
C THR A 125 21.86 -11.03 2.49
N LEU A 126 21.62 -10.85 3.79
CA LEU A 126 21.65 -11.93 4.79
C LEU A 126 20.46 -12.88 4.68
N LEU A 127 19.29 -12.36 4.31
CA LEU A 127 18.05 -13.13 4.19
C LEU A 127 17.60 -13.32 2.74
N SER A 128 18.50 -13.15 1.76
CA SER A 128 18.19 -13.33 0.35
C SER A 128 17.56 -14.70 0.07
N GLY A 129 16.38 -14.70 -0.55
CA GLY A 129 15.61 -15.93 -0.81
C GLY A 129 15.03 -16.62 0.43
N ARG A 130 15.09 -15.98 1.62
CA ARG A 130 14.71 -16.56 2.91
C ARG A 130 13.58 -15.78 3.60
N TYR A 131 12.91 -14.86 2.92
CA TYR A 131 11.74 -14.14 3.41
C TYR A 131 10.67 -14.02 2.34
N VAL A 132 9.46 -13.77 2.79
CA VAL A 132 8.32 -13.33 1.98
C VAL A 132 7.79 -12.03 2.55
N SER A 133 7.39 -11.10 1.69
CA SER A 133 6.92 -9.79 2.12
C SER A 133 5.47 -9.55 1.73
N PHE A 134 4.75 -8.87 2.63
CA PHE A 134 3.37 -8.48 2.45
C PHE A 134 3.26 -6.98 2.70
N LYS A 135 2.90 -6.22 1.67
CA LYS A 135 2.66 -4.78 1.80
C LYS A 135 1.24 -4.55 2.26
N ILE A 136 1.08 -4.29 3.56
CA ILE A 136 -0.21 -4.05 4.19
C ILE A 136 -0.70 -2.65 3.85
N LEU A 137 -1.90 -2.58 3.30
CA LEU A 137 -2.61 -1.32 3.01
C LEU A 137 -3.56 -0.97 4.17
N PRO A 138 -4.00 0.28 4.31
CA PRO A 138 -5.14 0.67 5.13
C PRO A 138 -6.39 -0.16 4.83
N PHE A 139 -7.49 0.06 5.52
CA PHE A 139 -8.73 -0.64 5.24
C PHE A 139 -9.19 -0.42 3.79
N THR A 140 -9.60 -1.50 3.12
CA THR A 140 -10.33 -1.41 1.85
C THR A 140 -11.70 -0.78 2.07
N PHE A 141 -12.40 -0.43 0.98
CA PHE A 141 -13.77 0.07 1.09
C PHE A 141 -14.68 -0.93 1.84
N ALA A 142 -14.60 -2.22 1.53
CA ALA A 142 -15.36 -3.27 2.20
C ALA A 142 -15.04 -3.33 3.71
N GLU A 143 -13.76 -3.33 4.10
CA GLU A 143 -13.34 -3.32 5.50
C GLU A 143 -13.78 -2.03 6.23
N SER A 144 -13.86 -0.91 5.50
CA SER A 144 -14.35 0.35 6.06
C SER A 144 -15.85 0.32 6.39
N LEU A 145 -16.65 -0.39 5.61
CA LEU A 145 -18.07 -0.61 5.89
C LEU A 145 -18.26 -1.56 7.09
N GLU A 146 -17.47 -2.63 7.14
CA GLU A 146 -17.50 -3.61 8.22
C GLU A 146 -17.24 -2.95 9.59
N ILE A 147 -16.19 -2.10 9.70
CA ILE A 147 -15.87 -1.44 10.98
C ILE A 147 -16.96 -0.45 11.40
N GLN A 148 -17.67 0.14 10.44
CA GLN A 148 -18.78 1.07 10.70
C GLN A 148 -20.13 0.36 10.92
N GLY A 149 -20.21 -0.96 10.70
CA GLY A 149 -21.46 -1.71 10.78
C GLY A 149 -22.46 -1.35 9.66
N ILE A 150 -21.96 -0.92 8.49
CA ILE A 150 -22.79 -0.56 7.34
C ILE A 150 -23.03 -1.82 6.50
N GLU A 151 -24.24 -2.34 6.55
CA GLU A 151 -24.63 -3.57 5.81
C GLU A 151 -24.84 -3.32 4.32
N LYS A 152 -25.32 -2.12 3.94
CA LYS A 152 -25.59 -1.76 2.56
C LYS A 152 -24.81 -0.51 2.18
N ALA A 153 -23.84 -0.67 1.31
CA ALA A 153 -23.09 0.45 0.76
C ALA A 153 -23.96 1.32 -0.14
N ASP A 154 -23.73 2.62 -0.07
CA ASP A 154 -24.33 3.62 -0.94
C ASP A 154 -23.28 4.63 -1.44
N GLU A 155 -23.72 5.61 -2.22
CA GLU A 155 -22.86 6.65 -2.73
C GLU A 155 -22.28 7.55 -1.61
N ASN A 156 -23.02 7.74 -0.51
CA ASN A 156 -22.52 8.52 0.63
C ASN A 156 -21.35 7.81 1.31
N ALA A 157 -21.44 6.49 1.51
CA ALA A 157 -20.34 5.70 2.05
C ALA A 157 -19.11 5.73 1.14
N LEU A 158 -19.31 5.68 -0.20
CA LEU A 158 -18.22 5.81 -1.16
C LEU A 158 -17.59 7.22 -1.09
N MET A 159 -18.39 8.28 -1.02
CA MET A 159 -17.91 9.66 -0.91
C MET A 159 -17.19 9.92 0.39
N ASP A 160 -17.62 9.31 1.50
CA ASP A 160 -16.91 9.36 2.79
C ASP A 160 -15.53 8.69 2.68
N TYR A 161 -15.47 7.51 2.03
CA TYR A 161 -14.21 6.82 1.80
C TYR A 161 -13.27 7.57 0.85
N ILE A 162 -13.78 8.16 -0.24
CA ILE A 162 -13.02 9.04 -1.14
C ILE A 162 -12.44 10.23 -0.36
N ARG A 163 -13.22 10.78 0.56
CA ARG A 163 -12.84 11.96 1.33
C ARG A 163 -11.81 11.67 2.41
N TRP A 164 -11.97 10.59 3.16
CA TRP A 164 -11.24 10.34 4.40
C TRP A 164 -10.36 9.08 4.37
N GLY A 165 -10.44 8.28 3.32
CA GLY A 165 -9.62 7.08 3.13
C GLY A 165 -9.96 5.93 4.07
N GLY A 166 -9.03 5.00 4.20
CA GLY A 166 -9.17 3.76 4.96
C GLY A 166 -8.25 3.64 6.18
N MET A 167 -7.63 4.75 6.68
CA MET A 167 -6.79 4.66 7.87
C MET A 167 -7.58 4.15 9.08
N PRO A 168 -7.19 3.00 9.70
CA PRO A 168 -8.04 2.33 10.71
C PRO A 168 -8.46 3.22 11.88
N GLN A 169 -7.58 4.08 12.36
CA GLN A 169 -7.84 4.92 13.52
C GLN A 169 -8.87 6.03 13.26
N ARG A 170 -9.09 6.40 11.98
CA ARG A 170 -10.09 7.42 11.62
C ARG A 170 -11.50 7.03 12.05
N PHE A 171 -11.80 5.71 12.10
CA PHE A 171 -13.13 5.19 12.43
C PHE A 171 -13.50 5.31 13.92
N SER A 172 -12.58 5.80 14.76
CA SER A 172 -12.84 6.18 16.14
C SER A 172 -13.08 7.67 16.33
N LEU A 173 -13.06 8.47 15.25
CA LEU A 173 -13.25 9.91 15.26
C LEU A 173 -14.64 10.24 14.69
N HIS A 174 -15.24 11.32 15.18
CA HIS A 174 -16.66 11.59 14.94
C HIS A 174 -16.93 12.91 14.21
N SER A 175 -15.92 13.75 14.01
CA SER A 175 -16.07 15.03 13.31
C SER A 175 -15.02 15.23 12.22
N ASP A 176 -15.35 16.02 11.21
CA ASP A 176 -14.43 16.40 10.13
C ASP A 176 -13.18 17.11 10.68
N ASP A 177 -13.30 17.87 11.76
CA ASP A 177 -12.17 18.59 12.33
C ASP A 177 -11.23 17.66 13.11
N GLU A 178 -11.77 16.68 13.84
CA GLU A 178 -10.95 15.59 14.45
C GLU A 178 -10.18 14.81 13.36
N LEU A 179 -10.86 14.47 12.25
CA LEU A 179 -10.25 13.77 11.13
C LEU A 179 -9.12 14.57 10.49
N LYS A 180 -9.30 15.87 10.26
CA LYS A 180 -8.25 16.75 9.71
C LYS A 180 -7.03 16.82 10.62
N VAL A 181 -7.24 17.04 11.92
CA VAL A 181 -6.16 17.09 12.92
C VAL A 181 -5.41 15.76 12.94
N PHE A 182 -6.13 14.64 13.04
CA PHE A 182 -5.54 13.31 13.04
C PHE A 182 -4.70 13.03 11.78
N LEU A 183 -5.23 13.34 10.59
CA LEU A 183 -4.53 13.09 9.33
C LEU A 183 -3.29 13.99 9.19
N SER A 184 -3.36 15.24 9.63
CA SER A 184 -2.20 16.14 9.66
C SER A 184 -1.10 15.60 10.58
N ASP A 185 -1.44 15.22 11.80
CA ASP A 185 -0.48 14.67 12.77
C ASP A 185 0.11 13.34 12.30
N LEU A 186 -0.71 12.49 11.65
CA LEU A 186 -0.25 11.24 11.07
C LEU A 186 0.76 11.50 9.95
N TYR A 187 0.45 12.40 9.03
CA TYR A 187 1.33 12.79 7.94
C TYR A 187 2.67 13.33 8.47
N ASP A 188 2.62 14.28 9.41
CA ASP A 188 3.83 14.83 10.02
C ASP A 188 4.67 13.75 10.69
N SER A 189 4.04 12.82 11.40
CA SER A 189 4.73 11.69 12.02
C SER A 189 5.42 10.79 10.98
N ILE A 190 4.77 10.49 9.83
CA ILE A 190 5.34 9.70 8.75
C ILE A 190 6.50 10.45 8.11
N VAL A 191 6.31 11.73 7.75
CA VAL A 191 7.35 12.54 7.10
C VAL A 191 8.55 12.72 8.02
N LEU A 192 8.34 13.08 9.29
CA LEU A 192 9.42 13.34 10.24
C LEU A 192 10.20 12.05 10.60
N LYS A 193 9.50 10.97 10.96
CA LYS A 193 10.15 9.75 11.45
C LYS A 193 10.63 8.85 10.32
N ASP A 194 9.77 8.58 9.32
CA ASP A 194 10.05 7.55 8.34
C ASP A 194 10.82 8.06 7.12
N ILE A 195 10.86 9.38 6.90
CA ILE A 195 11.65 9.98 5.80
C ILE A 195 12.79 10.83 6.36
N ILE A 196 12.48 11.96 7.04
CA ILE A 196 13.49 12.98 7.40
C ILE A 196 14.56 12.39 8.30
N SER A 197 14.17 11.76 9.41
CA SER A 197 15.14 11.20 10.37
C SER A 197 15.94 10.05 9.77
N ARG A 198 15.28 9.17 9.01
CA ARG A 198 15.92 7.97 8.44
C ARG A 198 16.91 8.29 7.34
N TYR A 199 16.53 9.17 6.40
CA TYR A 199 17.37 9.51 5.25
C TYR A 199 18.20 10.79 5.48
N LYS A 200 18.15 11.35 6.71
CA LYS A 200 18.87 12.58 7.10
C LYS A 200 18.61 13.71 6.13
N ILE A 201 17.33 13.92 5.76
CA ILE A 201 16.92 14.93 4.81
C ILE A 201 17.20 16.32 5.36
N GLN A 202 18.01 17.10 4.64
CA GLN A 202 18.33 18.48 5.02
C GLN A 202 17.29 19.48 4.49
N ASN A 203 16.79 19.29 3.28
CA ASN A 203 15.81 20.19 2.67
C ASN A 203 14.38 19.64 2.82
N VAL A 204 13.84 19.80 4.02
CA VAL A 204 12.49 19.37 4.38
C VAL A 204 11.42 20.08 3.54
N ALA A 205 11.60 21.37 3.27
CA ALA A 205 10.63 22.14 2.48
C ALA A 205 10.55 21.66 1.03
N LEU A 206 11.64 21.18 0.44
CA LEU A 206 11.64 20.58 -0.88
C LEU A 206 10.92 19.24 -0.87
N LEU A 207 11.17 18.39 0.13
CA LEU A 207 10.48 17.12 0.31
C LEU A 207 8.95 17.31 0.39
N SER A 208 8.48 18.25 1.24
CA SER A 208 7.07 18.56 1.37
C SER A 208 6.46 18.99 0.03
N LYS A 209 7.14 19.85 -0.74
CA LYS A 209 6.65 20.27 -2.06
C LYS A 209 6.58 19.13 -3.08
N ILE A 210 7.48 18.15 -3.01
CA ILE A 210 7.41 16.97 -3.86
C ILE A 210 6.20 16.10 -3.46
N ILE A 211 5.93 15.93 -2.16
CA ILE A 211 4.75 15.19 -1.68
C ILE A 211 3.48 15.95 -2.08
N ASP A 212 3.42 17.28 -1.92
CA ASP A 212 2.31 18.12 -2.39
C ASP A 212 2.03 17.87 -3.87
N TYR A 213 3.09 17.90 -4.70
CA TYR A 213 2.95 17.67 -6.13
C TYR A 213 2.37 16.29 -6.44
N LEU A 214 2.86 15.23 -5.80
CA LEU A 214 2.34 13.87 -5.99
C LEU A 214 0.88 13.76 -5.54
N SER A 215 0.50 14.42 -4.45
CA SER A 215 -0.86 14.42 -3.91
C SER A 215 -1.85 15.13 -4.83
N ILE A 216 -1.47 16.28 -5.40
CA ILE A 216 -2.31 17.06 -6.31
C ILE A 216 -2.41 16.39 -7.71
N ASN A 217 -1.34 15.73 -8.14
CA ASN A 217 -1.25 15.07 -9.45
C ASN A 217 -1.35 13.54 -9.32
N MET A 218 -2.07 13.07 -8.31
CA MET A 218 -2.38 11.65 -8.13
C MET A 218 -3.03 11.10 -9.40
N SER A 219 -2.67 9.90 -9.81
CA SER A 219 -3.17 9.23 -11.02
C SER A 219 -2.75 9.91 -12.35
N GLN A 220 -1.98 10.97 -12.33
CA GLN A 220 -1.49 11.61 -13.56
C GLN A 220 -0.12 11.06 -13.98
N ILE A 221 0.13 11.09 -15.29
CA ILE A 221 1.47 10.71 -15.82
C ILE A 221 2.52 11.63 -15.24
N PHE A 222 3.50 11.04 -14.57
CA PHE A 222 4.63 11.74 -13.99
C PHE A 222 5.74 11.97 -15.04
N SER A 223 6.23 13.16 -15.10
CA SER A 223 7.51 13.45 -15.78
C SER A 223 8.42 14.29 -14.90
N GLY A 224 9.71 13.96 -14.89
CA GLY A 224 10.70 14.77 -14.17
C GLY A 224 10.72 16.23 -14.60
N LYS A 225 10.30 16.53 -15.85
CA LYS A 225 10.16 17.89 -16.37
C LYS A 225 8.96 18.61 -15.74
N SER A 226 7.83 17.94 -15.59
CA SER A 226 6.61 18.53 -15.01
C SER A 226 6.84 18.95 -13.57
N ILE A 227 7.42 18.06 -12.74
CA ILE A 227 7.73 18.42 -11.36
C ILE A 227 8.84 19.46 -11.24
N ALA A 228 9.86 19.42 -12.11
CA ALA A 228 10.89 20.47 -12.12
C ALA A 228 10.30 21.85 -12.46
N ASN A 229 9.34 21.92 -13.38
CA ASN A 229 8.62 23.16 -13.69
C ASN A 229 7.76 23.62 -12.51
N PHE A 230 7.05 22.71 -11.85
CA PHE A 230 6.29 23.02 -10.64
C PHE A 230 7.19 23.56 -9.53
N LEU A 231 8.30 22.91 -9.21
CA LEU A 231 9.24 23.37 -8.20
C LEU A 231 9.83 24.75 -8.55
N LYS A 232 10.09 24.99 -9.82
CA LYS A 232 10.59 26.30 -10.31
C LYS A 232 9.54 27.40 -10.14
N SER A 233 8.24 27.11 -10.36
CA SER A 233 7.16 28.08 -10.08
C SER A 233 7.02 28.40 -8.59
N GLU A 234 7.44 27.48 -7.71
CA GLU A 234 7.52 27.67 -6.25
C GLU A 234 8.86 28.28 -5.79
N ASN A 235 9.65 28.81 -6.71
CA ASN A 235 11.01 29.37 -6.45
C ASN A 235 11.95 28.34 -5.77
N ARG A 236 11.85 27.07 -6.18
CA ARG A 236 12.69 25.98 -5.70
C ARG A 236 13.46 25.36 -6.85
N GLU A 237 14.74 25.13 -6.63
CA GLU A 237 15.57 24.36 -7.54
C GLU A 237 15.86 22.98 -6.97
N CYS A 238 15.84 21.98 -7.82
CA CYS A 238 16.15 20.61 -7.47
C CYS A 238 16.92 19.93 -8.60
N SER A 239 18.05 19.30 -8.26
CA SER A 239 18.73 18.45 -9.21
C SER A 239 17.89 17.21 -9.55
N LYS A 240 18.07 16.65 -10.74
CA LYS A 240 17.37 15.41 -11.11
C LYS A 240 17.67 14.29 -10.12
N GLU A 241 18.90 14.16 -9.69
CA GLU A 241 19.33 13.14 -8.73
C GLU A 241 18.61 13.30 -7.39
N SER A 242 18.58 14.50 -6.82
CA SER A 242 17.85 14.78 -5.57
C SER A 242 16.35 14.48 -5.70
N LEU A 243 15.75 14.85 -6.83
CA LEU A 243 14.34 14.56 -7.10
C LEU A 243 14.07 13.06 -7.07
N TYR A 244 14.84 12.26 -7.81
CA TYR A 244 14.62 10.81 -7.84
C TYR A 244 14.93 10.14 -6.51
N ASN A 245 15.90 10.63 -5.74
CA ASN A 245 16.16 10.17 -4.38
C ASN A 245 14.95 10.45 -3.46
N TYR A 246 14.36 11.65 -3.51
CA TYR A 246 13.18 11.96 -2.71
C TYR A 246 11.96 11.09 -3.11
N LEU A 247 11.75 10.88 -4.40
CA LEU A 247 10.70 9.96 -4.87
C LEU A 247 10.92 8.53 -4.38
N LEU A 248 12.17 8.04 -4.39
CA LEU A 248 12.52 6.75 -3.82
C LEU A 248 12.22 6.69 -2.32
N PHE A 249 12.57 7.73 -1.55
CA PHE A 249 12.30 7.77 -0.11
C PHE A 249 10.79 7.80 0.21
N ILE A 250 10.01 8.55 -0.57
CA ILE A 250 8.55 8.61 -0.46
C ILE A 250 7.93 7.21 -0.72
N CYS A 251 8.35 6.53 -1.78
CA CYS A 251 7.88 5.18 -2.09
C CYS A 251 8.33 4.17 -1.02
N SER A 252 9.59 4.27 -0.58
CA SER A 252 10.13 3.38 0.46
C SER A 252 9.43 3.54 1.80
N SER A 253 8.94 4.74 2.11
CA SER A 253 8.14 5.01 3.32
C SER A 253 6.66 4.63 3.16
N CYS A 254 6.32 3.94 2.09
CA CYS A 254 4.97 3.46 1.80
C CYS A 254 3.90 4.58 1.72
N ILE A 255 4.29 5.83 1.42
CA ILE A 255 3.34 6.94 1.19
C ILE A 255 2.69 6.79 -0.19
N ALA A 256 3.49 6.46 -1.20
CA ALA A 256 3.04 6.27 -2.56
C ALA A 256 3.71 5.07 -3.22
N ASP A 257 3.04 4.53 -4.23
CA ASP A 257 3.58 3.52 -5.13
C ASP A 257 3.86 4.12 -6.50
N LYS A 258 5.02 3.80 -7.02
CA LYS A 258 5.40 4.06 -8.40
C LYS A 258 4.89 2.93 -9.28
N VAL A 259 4.02 3.24 -10.26
CA VAL A 259 3.41 2.26 -11.16
C VAL A 259 3.91 2.47 -12.58
N PRO A 260 4.65 1.50 -13.13
CA PRO A 260 5.21 1.61 -14.47
C PRO A 260 4.15 1.40 -15.55
N ARG A 261 4.43 1.93 -16.74
CA ARG A 261 3.62 1.69 -17.93
C ARG A 261 3.96 0.34 -18.57
N TYR A 262 2.94 -0.27 -19.14
CA TYR A 262 3.04 -1.53 -19.88
C TYR A 262 2.58 -1.30 -21.34
N ASP A 263 3.49 -1.48 -22.29
CA ASP A 263 3.17 -1.45 -23.72
C ASP A 263 2.35 -2.69 -24.05
N ILE A 264 1.04 -2.50 -24.27
CA ILE A 264 0.08 -3.58 -24.51
C ILE A 264 0.41 -4.31 -25.82
N GLN A 265 0.84 -3.59 -26.86
CA GLN A 265 1.18 -4.15 -28.17
C GLN A 265 2.56 -4.82 -28.16
N GLY A 266 3.55 -4.14 -27.57
CA GLY A 266 4.93 -4.64 -27.45
C GLY A 266 5.13 -5.65 -26.33
N LYS A 267 4.12 -5.86 -25.46
CA LYS A 267 4.15 -6.80 -24.32
C LYS A 267 5.37 -6.62 -23.40
N LYS A 268 5.70 -5.37 -23.07
CA LYS A 268 6.87 -5.03 -22.24
C LYS A 268 6.60 -3.87 -21.32
N VAL A 269 7.24 -3.89 -20.15
CA VAL A 269 7.24 -2.78 -19.20
C VAL A 269 8.11 -1.64 -19.74
N LEU A 270 7.61 -0.42 -19.65
CA LEU A 270 8.31 0.80 -20.06
C LEU A 270 9.01 1.45 -18.85
N SER A 271 10.14 2.09 -19.08
CA SER A 271 10.95 2.72 -18.02
C SER A 271 10.66 4.20 -17.79
N THR A 272 9.67 4.77 -18.47
CA THR A 272 9.38 6.21 -18.44
C THR A 272 7.88 6.47 -18.34
N PHE A 273 7.54 7.65 -17.82
CA PHE A 273 6.17 8.13 -17.69
C PHE A 273 5.31 7.27 -16.75
N ASP A 274 5.89 6.95 -15.58
CA ASP A 274 5.18 6.24 -14.52
C ASP A 274 4.05 7.10 -13.94
N LYS A 275 3.05 6.46 -13.31
CA LYS A 275 2.10 7.15 -12.42
C LYS A 275 2.47 6.87 -10.96
N TYR A 276 1.99 7.72 -10.05
CA TYR A 276 2.12 7.53 -8.61
C TYR A 276 0.75 7.46 -7.98
N TYR A 277 0.53 6.44 -7.17
CA TYR A 277 -0.71 6.24 -6.41
C TYR A 277 -0.40 6.28 -4.94
N LEU A 278 -1.21 6.99 -4.18
CA LEU A 278 -1.06 7.09 -2.74
C LEU A 278 -1.56 5.79 -2.07
N THR A 279 -0.90 5.39 -1.02
CA THR A 279 -1.30 4.22 -0.23
C THR A 279 -2.68 4.43 0.42
N ASP A 280 -3.05 5.69 0.69
CA ASP A 280 -4.38 6.08 1.16
C ASP A 280 -4.77 7.43 0.54
N VAL A 281 -5.99 7.53 0.03
CA VAL A 281 -6.48 8.76 -0.62
C VAL A 281 -6.59 9.94 0.35
N SER A 282 -6.71 9.69 1.65
CA SER A 282 -6.74 10.75 2.67
C SER A 282 -5.46 11.58 2.70
N LEU A 283 -4.33 11.01 2.28
CA LEU A 283 -3.06 11.74 2.22
C LEU A 283 -3.11 12.92 1.22
N ALA A 284 -3.89 12.80 0.13
CA ALA A 284 -4.10 13.91 -0.80
C ALA A 284 -4.92 15.04 -0.16
N ARG A 285 -5.76 14.71 0.81
CA ARG A 285 -6.65 15.66 1.49
C ARG A 285 -5.91 16.68 2.34
N ILE A 286 -4.76 16.31 2.88
CA ILE A 286 -3.93 17.17 3.74
C ILE A 286 -3.44 18.39 2.95
N HIS A 287 -3.18 18.21 1.66
CA HIS A 287 -2.56 19.21 0.79
C HIS A 287 -3.52 19.89 -0.20
N SER A 288 -4.77 19.42 -0.29
CA SER A 288 -5.75 19.96 -1.23
C SER A 288 -7.13 20.14 -0.60
N VAL A 289 -7.73 21.32 -0.83
CA VAL A 289 -9.12 21.58 -0.44
C VAL A 289 -10.09 20.94 -1.43
N LYS A 290 -9.71 20.84 -2.71
CA LYS A 290 -10.53 20.23 -3.77
C LYS A 290 -10.23 18.73 -3.85
N ILE A 291 -11.30 17.94 -3.94
CA ILE A 291 -11.21 16.50 -4.19
C ILE A 291 -11.40 16.30 -5.70
N ASP A 292 -10.43 15.68 -6.34
CA ASP A 292 -10.61 15.10 -7.67
C ASP A 292 -11.20 13.70 -7.46
N ILE A 293 -12.51 13.56 -7.70
CA ILE A 293 -13.24 12.31 -7.49
C ILE A 293 -12.71 11.24 -8.45
N GLY A 294 -12.47 11.58 -9.72
CA GLY A 294 -11.97 10.65 -10.73
C GLY A 294 -10.60 10.07 -10.35
N ALA A 295 -9.64 10.95 -10.05
CA ALA A 295 -8.32 10.54 -9.60
C ALA A 295 -8.35 9.74 -8.30
N SER A 296 -9.25 10.09 -7.37
CA SER A 296 -9.42 9.34 -6.11
C SER A 296 -9.98 7.95 -6.35
N LEU A 297 -10.97 7.80 -7.23
CA LEU A 297 -11.52 6.50 -7.62
C LEU A 297 -10.48 5.63 -8.31
N GLU A 298 -9.71 6.20 -9.24
CA GLU A 298 -8.59 5.48 -9.88
C GLU A 298 -7.59 4.99 -8.84
N ASN A 299 -7.21 5.83 -7.86
CA ASN A 299 -6.32 5.42 -6.76
C ASN A 299 -6.93 4.32 -5.88
N ILE A 300 -8.22 4.39 -5.57
CA ILE A 300 -8.93 3.37 -4.79
C ILE A 300 -8.94 2.04 -5.54
N VAL A 301 -9.22 2.04 -6.83
CA VAL A 301 -9.18 0.83 -7.67
C VAL A 301 -7.78 0.26 -7.73
N TYR A 302 -6.73 1.10 -7.85
CA TYR A 302 -5.35 0.66 -7.76
C TYR A 302 -5.07 -0.11 -6.46
N ASN A 303 -5.41 0.50 -5.32
CA ASN A 303 -5.19 -0.09 -4.00
C ASN A 303 -5.97 -1.40 -3.82
N GLU A 304 -7.21 -1.45 -4.33
CA GLU A 304 -8.04 -2.66 -4.32
C GLU A 304 -7.41 -3.78 -5.16
N LEU A 305 -6.93 -3.49 -6.37
CA LEU A 305 -6.23 -4.46 -7.22
C LEU A 305 -4.98 -5.01 -6.53
N LYS A 306 -4.20 -4.15 -5.85
CA LYS A 306 -3.05 -4.58 -5.04
C LYS A 306 -3.49 -5.46 -3.87
N CYS A 307 -4.59 -5.09 -3.20
CA CYS A 307 -5.15 -5.89 -2.11
C CYS A 307 -5.63 -7.27 -2.62
N ARG A 308 -6.18 -7.37 -3.84
CA ARG A 308 -6.54 -8.64 -4.51
C ARG A 308 -5.32 -9.44 -4.98
N GLY A 309 -4.11 -8.87 -4.92
CA GLY A 309 -2.84 -9.55 -5.23
C GLY A 309 -2.42 -9.46 -6.70
N TYR A 310 -2.96 -8.50 -7.45
CA TYR A 310 -2.51 -8.24 -8.81
C TYR A 310 -1.21 -7.45 -8.85
N GLU A 311 -0.38 -7.75 -9.83
CA GLU A 311 0.62 -6.83 -10.34
C GLU A 311 -0.10 -5.83 -11.25
N VAL A 312 0.08 -4.53 -11.00
CA VAL A 312 -0.68 -3.48 -11.68
C VAL A 312 0.25 -2.59 -12.47
N TYR A 313 -0.14 -2.32 -13.70
CA TYR A 313 0.57 -1.47 -14.65
C TYR A 313 -0.39 -0.47 -15.28
N ILE A 314 0.13 0.63 -15.82
CA ILE A 314 -0.63 1.55 -16.67
C ILE A 314 -0.55 1.06 -18.11
N GLY A 315 -1.67 0.84 -18.76
CA GLY A 315 -1.70 0.33 -20.11
C GLY A 315 -1.34 1.41 -21.14
N ALA A 316 -0.21 1.25 -21.83
CA ALA A 316 0.23 2.17 -22.87
C ALA A 316 -0.14 1.65 -24.26
N LEU A 317 -0.84 2.49 -25.03
CA LEU A 317 -1.13 2.33 -26.45
C LEU A 317 -0.59 3.51 -27.23
N LYS A 318 -0.50 3.43 -28.58
CA LYS A 318 0.09 4.49 -29.41
C LYS A 318 -0.58 5.85 -29.20
N ASN A 319 -1.91 5.89 -29.08
CA ASN A 319 -2.70 7.11 -28.96
C ASN A 319 -3.76 7.05 -27.85
N ALA A 320 -3.63 6.10 -26.92
CA ALA A 320 -4.58 5.93 -25.83
C ALA A 320 -3.85 5.37 -24.60
N GLU A 321 -4.48 5.46 -23.46
CA GLU A 321 -4.05 4.87 -22.21
C GLU A 321 -5.18 4.00 -21.66
N ILE A 322 -4.85 2.88 -21.05
CA ILE A 322 -5.74 2.10 -20.21
C ILE A 322 -5.29 2.32 -18.78
N ASP A 323 -6.20 2.71 -17.89
CA ASP A 323 -5.83 3.07 -16.52
C ASP A 323 -5.09 1.93 -15.85
N PHE A 324 -5.59 0.69 -15.98
CA PHE A 324 -4.88 -0.45 -15.39
C PHE A 324 -4.85 -1.68 -16.30
N VAL A 325 -3.68 -2.30 -16.32
CA VAL A 325 -3.44 -3.68 -16.72
C VAL A 325 -3.09 -4.45 -15.46
N ALA A 326 -4.00 -5.29 -14.98
CA ALA A 326 -3.84 -6.09 -13.77
C ALA A 326 -3.48 -7.54 -14.12
N GLN A 327 -2.41 -8.09 -13.56
CA GLN A 327 -1.91 -9.44 -13.85
C GLN A 327 -1.74 -10.26 -12.56
N LYS A 328 -2.21 -11.51 -12.56
CA LYS A 328 -2.07 -12.46 -11.45
C LYS A 328 -1.93 -13.87 -12.03
N GLY A 329 -0.73 -14.43 -11.98
CA GLY A 329 -0.46 -15.70 -12.66
C GLY A 329 -0.73 -15.61 -14.17
N ASN A 330 -1.66 -16.42 -14.66
CA ASN A 330 -2.08 -16.41 -16.07
C ASN A 330 -3.27 -15.47 -16.36
N GLU A 331 -3.85 -14.87 -15.33
CA GLU A 331 -4.94 -13.94 -15.47
C GLU A 331 -4.43 -12.55 -15.85
N LYS A 332 -5.10 -11.92 -16.79
CA LYS A 332 -4.89 -10.53 -17.17
C LYS A 332 -6.23 -9.83 -17.35
N LEU A 333 -6.38 -8.68 -16.72
CA LEU A 333 -7.59 -7.87 -16.75
C LEU A 333 -7.22 -6.44 -17.14
N TYR A 334 -8.16 -5.75 -17.77
CA TYR A 334 -8.04 -4.35 -18.14
C TYR A 334 -9.12 -3.53 -17.47
N PHE A 335 -8.78 -2.35 -16.92
CA PHE A 335 -9.72 -1.46 -16.25
C PHE A 335 -9.57 -0.04 -16.75
N GLN A 336 -10.71 0.61 -17.01
CA GLN A 336 -10.90 2.05 -17.07
C GLN A 336 -11.76 2.47 -15.89
N VAL A 337 -11.49 3.63 -15.32
CA VAL A 337 -12.16 4.12 -14.11
C VAL A 337 -12.61 5.56 -14.31
N CYS A 338 -13.89 5.80 -14.18
CA CYS A 338 -14.43 7.17 -14.19
C CYS A 338 -15.48 7.35 -13.08
N TYR A 339 -15.83 8.59 -12.77
CA TYR A 339 -16.90 8.81 -11.79
C TYR A 339 -18.27 8.48 -12.38
N LEU A 340 -18.63 9.14 -13.47
CA LEU A 340 -19.91 8.94 -14.16
C LEU A 340 -19.70 8.93 -15.68
N LEU A 341 -20.47 8.11 -16.36
CA LEU A 341 -20.62 8.08 -17.82
C LEU A 341 -21.71 9.08 -18.26
N ALA A 342 -21.51 10.34 -17.87
CA ALA A 342 -22.55 11.36 -17.89
C ALA A 342 -23.00 11.78 -19.28
N ASP A 343 -22.16 11.60 -20.31
CA ASP A 343 -22.41 11.98 -21.69
C ASP A 343 -21.75 11.02 -22.70
N GLU A 344 -22.18 11.11 -23.96
CA GLU A 344 -21.65 10.28 -25.04
C GLU A 344 -20.14 10.44 -25.25
N ALA A 345 -19.61 11.64 -25.03
CA ALA A 345 -18.16 11.89 -25.18
C ALA A 345 -17.36 11.16 -24.11
N THR A 346 -17.87 11.12 -22.89
CA THR A 346 -17.25 10.33 -21.79
C THR A 346 -17.34 8.83 -22.08
N VAL A 347 -18.51 8.34 -22.51
CA VAL A 347 -18.68 6.93 -22.91
C VAL A 347 -17.70 6.57 -24.03
N GLU A 348 -17.63 7.37 -25.09
CA GLU A 348 -16.72 7.12 -26.22
C GLU A 348 -15.25 7.16 -25.77
N ARG A 349 -14.88 8.01 -24.83
CA ARG A 349 -13.50 8.08 -24.29
C ARG A 349 -13.15 6.80 -23.53
N GLU A 350 -14.00 6.37 -22.59
CA GLU A 350 -13.71 5.23 -21.72
C GLU A 350 -13.76 3.89 -22.47
N PHE A 351 -14.82 3.65 -23.23
CA PHE A 351 -14.93 2.42 -24.02
C PHE A 351 -14.03 2.46 -25.26
N GLY A 352 -13.85 3.63 -25.88
CA GLY A 352 -12.99 3.81 -27.04
C GLY A 352 -11.51 3.58 -26.76
N ALA A 353 -11.05 3.70 -25.51
CA ALA A 353 -9.70 3.38 -25.11
C ALA A 353 -9.32 1.93 -25.49
N TYR A 354 -10.29 1.00 -25.49
CA TYR A 354 -10.08 -0.41 -25.80
C TYR A 354 -10.01 -0.76 -27.29
N LYS A 355 -10.36 0.15 -28.20
CA LYS A 355 -10.42 -0.13 -29.67
C LYS A 355 -9.14 -0.74 -30.24
N ASN A 356 -7.99 -0.43 -29.62
CA ASN A 356 -6.69 -0.92 -30.06
C ASN A 356 -6.13 -2.08 -29.22
N VAL A 357 -6.89 -2.59 -28.26
CA VAL A 357 -6.55 -3.78 -27.47
C VAL A 357 -7.08 -5.02 -28.21
N LYS A 358 -6.19 -5.76 -28.88
CA LYS A 358 -6.55 -6.85 -29.79
C LYS A 358 -6.62 -8.23 -29.14
N ASP A 359 -6.28 -8.32 -27.85
CA ASP A 359 -6.39 -9.59 -27.13
C ASP A 359 -7.80 -9.80 -26.55
N ASN A 360 -8.07 -11.05 -26.14
CA ASN A 360 -9.38 -11.48 -25.63
C ASN A 360 -9.49 -11.45 -24.10
N PHE A 361 -8.56 -10.81 -23.40
CA PHE A 361 -8.66 -10.68 -21.95
C PHE A 361 -9.82 -9.76 -21.56
N PRO A 362 -10.47 -10.01 -20.41
CA PRO A 362 -11.61 -9.20 -19.96
C PRO A 362 -11.25 -7.72 -19.83
N LYS A 363 -12.19 -6.88 -20.25
CA LYS A 363 -12.09 -5.43 -20.25
C LYS A 363 -13.26 -4.85 -19.44
N TYR A 364 -12.93 -3.99 -18.48
CA TYR A 364 -13.91 -3.40 -17.57
C TYR A 364 -13.89 -1.89 -17.65
N VAL A 365 -15.05 -1.28 -17.59
CA VAL A 365 -15.24 0.13 -17.26
C VAL A 365 -15.95 0.19 -15.90
N LEU A 366 -15.31 0.83 -14.92
CA LEU A 366 -15.85 0.99 -13.57
C LEU A 366 -16.35 2.43 -13.41
N SER A 367 -17.60 2.60 -13.01
CA SER A 367 -18.16 3.92 -12.70
C SER A 367 -19.18 3.85 -11.56
N ALA A 368 -19.62 4.99 -11.05
CA ALA A 368 -20.68 5.06 -10.04
C ALA A 368 -22.10 4.95 -10.63
N ASP A 369 -22.23 4.81 -11.94
CA ASP A 369 -23.52 4.66 -12.60
C ASP A 369 -24.21 3.35 -12.20
N LYS A 370 -25.54 3.43 -12.05
CA LYS A 370 -26.39 2.29 -11.70
C LYS A 370 -26.92 1.53 -12.93
N PHE A 371 -26.85 2.14 -14.10
CA PHE A 371 -27.27 1.52 -15.36
C PHE A 371 -26.09 0.77 -15.98
N ASP A 372 -26.38 -0.33 -16.63
CA ASP A 372 -25.36 -1.09 -17.36
C ASP A 372 -25.09 -0.46 -18.74
N PHE A 373 -23.85 -0.05 -18.95
CA PHE A 373 -23.34 0.51 -20.22
C PHE A 373 -22.51 -0.50 -21.02
N SER A 374 -22.52 -1.78 -20.66
CA SER A 374 -21.71 -2.80 -21.34
C SER A 374 -21.96 -2.81 -22.84
N GLN A 375 -20.89 -2.79 -23.63
CA GLN A 375 -20.94 -2.77 -25.09
C GLN A 375 -19.67 -3.34 -25.70
N ASP A 376 -19.75 -3.87 -26.92
CA ASP A 376 -18.61 -4.38 -27.72
C ASP A 376 -17.71 -5.38 -26.98
N GLY A 377 -18.28 -6.18 -26.07
CA GLY A 377 -17.54 -7.14 -25.26
C GLY A 377 -16.75 -6.51 -24.10
N ILE A 378 -16.96 -5.23 -23.83
CA ILE A 378 -16.44 -4.51 -22.68
C ILE A 378 -17.52 -4.48 -21.60
N ILE A 379 -17.19 -4.88 -20.40
CA ILE A 379 -18.12 -5.02 -19.28
C ILE A 379 -18.10 -3.74 -18.45
N HIS A 380 -19.26 -3.11 -18.30
CA HIS A 380 -19.44 -2.06 -17.32
C HIS A 380 -19.82 -2.66 -15.96
N LYS A 381 -19.25 -2.13 -14.87
CA LYS A 381 -19.65 -2.47 -13.50
C LYS A 381 -19.79 -1.22 -12.67
N ASN A 382 -20.81 -1.21 -11.80
CA ASN A 382 -20.87 -0.22 -10.74
C ASN A 382 -19.66 -0.40 -9.81
N ILE A 383 -18.95 0.68 -9.52
CA ILE A 383 -17.70 0.64 -8.76
C ILE A 383 -17.91 0.18 -7.30
N ILE A 384 -19.05 0.53 -6.69
CA ILE A 384 -19.38 0.07 -5.32
C ILE A 384 -19.52 -1.43 -5.31
N ASP A 385 -20.31 -1.99 -6.25
CA ASP A 385 -20.51 -3.42 -6.35
C ASP A 385 -19.19 -4.16 -6.61
N TRP A 386 -18.34 -3.61 -7.51
CA TRP A 386 -17.04 -4.21 -7.79
C TRP A 386 -16.09 -4.19 -6.58
N LEU A 387 -16.08 -3.11 -5.79
CA LEU A 387 -15.27 -3.00 -4.56
C LEU A 387 -15.72 -3.97 -3.47
N LEU A 388 -16.96 -4.47 -3.53
CA LEU A 388 -17.53 -5.42 -2.59
C LEU A 388 -17.46 -6.88 -3.08
N GLU A 389 -17.03 -7.12 -4.32
CA GLU A 389 -16.84 -8.49 -4.82
C GLU A 389 -15.81 -9.24 -3.95
N PRO A 390 -16.09 -10.52 -3.60
CA PRO A 390 -15.13 -11.32 -2.84
C PRO A 390 -13.77 -11.41 -3.53
N HIS A 391 -12.71 -11.37 -2.78
CA HIS A 391 -11.36 -11.61 -3.31
C HIS A 391 -11.18 -13.09 -3.64
N SER A 392 -11.01 -13.41 -4.91
CA SER A 392 -10.76 -14.76 -5.44
C SER A 392 -9.34 -15.26 -5.13
#